data_a5994da63083424c56c35375c9719b6a
#
_entry.id   a5994da63083424c56c35375c9719b6a
#
_cell.length_a   1.000
_cell.length_b   1.000
_cell.length_c   1.000
_cell.angle_alpha   90.00
_cell.angle_beta   90.00
_cell.angle_gamma   90.00
#
_symmetry.space_group_name_H-M   'P 1'
#
loop_
_entity.id
_entity.type
_entity.pdbx_description
1 polymer ?
#
loop_
_entity_poly.entity_id
_entity_poly.type
_entity_poly.pdbx_seq_one_letter_code
_entity_poly.pdbx_strand_id
1 'polypeptide(L)'
;FIEFRRGKGEKVGSQLILKMKNINNILSVYGTDTITREMADEVFASLMDSDGLVHHNLLSTMRAFTIYLATIIPETFVVPQGYWNTRRIGSRYYTFTQEEIIRIVDVIDSYCRENSIIQKRYDGAPPYPIIVRLLAGTGMRVSEILNLTTDNMNLEEGVISINDGKGHISRYIPLSMTLSKTMRTYYGKRKAEIDLTGYYFLSERTQKTLSRIALANFFQKRFAEAGIQMKNGEKPVIHTFRHTFCTMALDRLIDGGMHPDAA
;
A
#
# COMPACT_ATOMS: atom_id res chain seq x y z
N PHE A 1 8.76 -23.57 -1.93
CA PHE A 1 8.37 -22.46 -1.06
C PHE A 1 7.30 -21.56 -1.68
N ILE A 2 7.49 -21.09 -2.91
CA ILE A 2 6.51 -20.25 -3.61
C ILE A 2 5.17 -20.96 -3.75
N GLU A 3 5.17 -22.22 -4.23
CA GLU A 3 3.95 -23.02 -4.37
C GLU A 3 3.30 -23.37 -3.03
N PHE A 4 4.11 -23.62 -2.01
CA PHE A 4 3.63 -23.82 -0.64
C PHE A 4 2.86 -22.59 -0.12
N ARG A 5 3.40 -21.38 -0.34
CA ARG A 5 2.70 -20.15 0.05
C ARG A 5 1.41 -19.92 -0.74
N ARG A 6 1.41 -20.24 -2.04
CA ARG A 6 0.21 -20.20 -2.87
C ARG A 6 -0.86 -21.19 -2.39
N GLY A 7 -0.43 -22.40 -2.05
CA GLY A 7 -1.31 -23.45 -1.50
C GLY A 7 -1.95 -23.05 -0.15
N LYS A 8 -1.31 -22.16 0.61
CA LYS A 8 -1.89 -21.54 1.82
C LYS A 8 -2.82 -20.36 1.53
N GLY A 9 -3.13 -20.06 0.28
CA GLY A 9 -3.95 -18.92 -0.10
C GLY A 9 -3.23 -17.57 -0.07
N GLU A 10 -1.91 -17.54 0.15
CA GLU A 10 -1.15 -16.29 0.19
C GLU A 10 -0.93 -15.73 -1.22
N LYS A 11 -1.17 -14.43 -1.40
CA LYS A 11 -0.85 -13.72 -2.64
C LYS A 11 0.67 -13.53 -2.75
N VAL A 12 1.31 -14.32 -3.61
CA VAL A 12 2.75 -14.24 -3.88
C VAL A 12 3.03 -13.16 -4.92
N GLY A 13 3.54 -12.01 -4.47
CA GLY A 13 3.90 -10.91 -5.35
C GLY A 13 5.22 -11.12 -6.11
N SER A 14 5.40 -10.40 -7.23
CA SER A 14 6.60 -10.46 -8.09
C SER A 14 7.91 -10.17 -7.33
N GLN A 15 7.87 -9.32 -6.32
CA GLN A 15 9.02 -8.98 -5.48
C GLN A 15 9.55 -10.19 -4.67
N LEU A 16 8.66 -11.03 -4.15
CA LEU A 16 9.07 -12.24 -3.46
C LEU A 16 9.70 -13.24 -4.44
N ILE A 17 9.09 -13.39 -5.62
CA ILE A 17 9.63 -14.28 -6.67
C ILE A 17 11.03 -13.83 -7.08
N LEU A 18 11.26 -12.53 -7.29
CA LEU A 18 12.56 -11.99 -7.65
C LEU A 18 13.61 -12.23 -6.56
N LYS A 19 13.27 -12.01 -5.28
CA LYS A 19 14.15 -12.31 -4.15
C LYS A 19 14.53 -13.79 -4.08
N MET A 20 13.54 -14.67 -4.24
CA MET A 20 13.78 -16.11 -4.23
C MET A 20 14.67 -16.54 -5.40
N LYS A 21 14.52 -15.92 -6.59
CA LYS A 21 15.45 -16.16 -7.72
C LYS A 21 16.88 -15.73 -7.38
N ASN A 22 17.06 -14.56 -6.78
CA ASN A 22 18.40 -14.09 -6.38
C ASN A 22 19.03 -15.01 -5.33
N ILE A 23 18.28 -15.41 -4.31
CA ILE A 23 18.72 -16.38 -3.31
C ILE A 23 19.10 -17.70 -3.98
N ASN A 24 18.25 -18.22 -4.86
CA ASN A 24 18.51 -19.48 -5.55
C ASN A 24 19.75 -19.40 -6.45
N ASN A 25 20.00 -18.29 -7.14
CA ASN A 25 21.17 -18.10 -7.97
C ASN A 25 22.47 -18.18 -7.15
N ILE A 26 22.48 -17.60 -5.92
CA ILE A 26 23.64 -17.67 -5.03
C ILE A 26 23.81 -19.09 -4.50
N LEU A 27 22.74 -19.74 -4.09
CA LEU A 27 22.79 -21.07 -3.48
C LEU A 27 23.02 -22.19 -4.49
N SER A 28 22.70 -21.99 -5.76
CA SER A 28 22.80 -23.03 -6.80
C SER A 28 24.23 -23.56 -7.04
N VAL A 29 25.25 -22.79 -6.68
CA VAL A 29 26.66 -23.18 -6.81
C VAL A 29 27.05 -24.32 -5.88
N TYR A 30 26.28 -24.53 -4.79
CA TYR A 30 26.61 -25.54 -3.78
C TYR A 30 26.09 -26.94 -4.13
N GLY A 31 25.15 -27.08 -5.06
CA GLY A 31 24.62 -28.36 -5.51
C GLY A 31 23.98 -29.21 -4.41
N THR A 32 23.44 -28.60 -3.37
CA THR A 32 22.83 -29.27 -2.22
C THR A 32 21.42 -28.74 -1.98
N ASP A 33 20.56 -29.58 -1.41
CA ASP A 33 19.17 -29.24 -1.09
C ASP A 33 19.02 -28.63 0.31
N THR A 34 20.05 -28.64 1.12
CA THR A 34 20.07 -28.05 2.47
C THR A 34 20.77 -26.70 2.47
N ILE A 35 20.50 -25.89 3.47
CA ILE A 35 21.18 -24.61 3.70
C ILE A 35 21.98 -24.72 5.00
N THR A 36 23.29 -24.44 4.90
CA THR A 36 24.17 -24.31 6.06
C THR A 36 24.21 -22.85 6.52
N ARG A 37 24.86 -22.62 7.66
CA ARG A 37 25.09 -21.28 8.18
C ARG A 37 25.96 -20.45 7.23
N GLU A 38 27.03 -21.03 6.72
CA GLU A 38 27.98 -20.39 5.80
C GLU A 38 27.27 -19.94 4.49
N MET A 39 26.39 -20.80 3.96
CA MET A 39 25.59 -20.47 2.78
C MET A 39 24.64 -19.31 3.04
N ALA A 40 24.02 -19.26 4.22
CA ALA A 40 23.17 -18.13 4.61
C ALA A 40 23.97 -16.83 4.74
N ASP A 41 25.18 -16.91 5.33
CA ASP A 41 26.11 -15.78 5.45
C ASP A 41 26.53 -15.25 4.07
N GLU A 42 26.82 -16.12 3.12
CA GLU A 42 27.15 -15.71 1.75
C GLU A 42 25.98 -15.01 1.04
N VAL A 43 24.76 -15.50 1.21
CA VAL A 43 23.56 -14.81 0.66
C VAL A 43 23.46 -13.40 1.23
N PHE A 44 23.66 -13.21 2.53
CA PHE A 44 23.60 -11.88 3.14
C PHE A 44 24.77 -11.00 2.69
N ALA A 45 25.99 -11.53 2.66
CA ALA A 45 27.18 -10.81 2.20
C ALA A 45 27.07 -10.37 0.74
N SER A 46 26.49 -11.21 -0.13
CA SER A 46 26.30 -10.91 -1.55
C SER A 46 25.20 -9.86 -1.81
N LEU A 47 24.29 -9.66 -0.88
CA LEU A 47 23.10 -8.79 -1.04
C LEU A 47 23.09 -7.62 -0.05
N MET A 48 24.17 -7.38 0.69
CA MET A 48 24.32 -6.21 1.55
C MET A 48 24.60 -4.95 0.74
N ASP A 49 24.28 -3.81 1.33
CA ASP A 49 24.60 -2.49 0.75
C ASP A 49 26.04 -2.04 1.11
N SER A 50 26.42 -0.83 0.63
CA SER A 50 27.74 -0.23 0.90
C SER A 50 28.06 -0.03 2.38
N ASP A 51 27.06 0.00 3.24
CA ASP A 51 27.22 0.17 4.69
C ASP A 51 27.26 -1.18 5.43
N GLY A 52 27.33 -2.29 4.70
CA GLY A 52 27.32 -3.65 5.26
C GLY A 52 25.97 -4.07 5.85
N LEU A 53 24.88 -3.39 5.48
CA LEU A 53 23.53 -3.65 5.99
C LEU A 53 22.69 -4.39 4.96
N VAL A 54 21.91 -5.33 5.45
CA VAL A 54 20.95 -6.07 4.62
C VAL A 54 19.57 -5.44 4.71
N HIS A 55 18.86 -5.40 3.60
CA HIS A 55 17.48 -4.94 3.63
C HIS A 55 16.62 -5.86 4.51
N HIS A 56 15.88 -5.32 5.49
CA HIS A 56 15.08 -6.08 6.44
C HIS A 56 14.16 -7.13 5.78
N ASN A 57 13.61 -6.83 4.62
CA ASN A 57 12.77 -7.78 3.86
C ASN A 57 13.56 -8.99 3.31
N LEU A 58 14.89 -8.90 3.12
CA LEU A 58 15.69 -10.04 2.72
C LEU A 58 15.84 -10.99 3.90
N LEU A 59 16.21 -10.47 5.08
CA LEU A 59 16.33 -11.27 6.30
C LEU A 59 15.02 -12.01 6.62
N SER A 60 13.89 -11.32 6.56
CA SER A 60 12.58 -11.93 6.81
C SER A 60 12.20 -12.98 5.73
N THR A 61 12.62 -12.78 4.48
CA THR A 61 12.40 -13.75 3.39
C THR A 61 13.26 -14.99 3.60
N MET A 62 14.56 -14.82 3.89
CA MET A 62 15.46 -15.94 4.18
C MET A 62 14.99 -16.74 5.39
N ARG A 63 14.62 -16.06 6.48
CA ARG A 63 14.09 -16.73 7.67
C ARG A 63 12.84 -17.56 7.33
N ALA A 64 11.86 -16.98 6.64
CA ALA A 64 10.65 -17.70 6.26
C ALA A 64 10.93 -18.88 5.33
N PHE A 65 11.90 -18.74 4.44
CA PHE A 65 12.32 -19.80 3.54
C PHE A 65 13.04 -20.94 4.28
N THR A 66 13.99 -20.63 5.16
CA THR A 66 14.72 -21.65 5.92
C THR A 66 13.84 -22.36 6.95
N ILE A 67 12.87 -21.68 7.56
CA ILE A 67 11.85 -22.34 8.39
C ILE A 67 11.04 -23.35 7.56
N TYR A 68 10.60 -22.97 6.36
CA TYR A 68 9.88 -23.89 5.49
C TYR A 68 10.77 -25.07 5.08
N LEU A 69 12.01 -24.81 4.69
CA LEU A 69 12.93 -25.86 4.24
C LEU A 69 13.23 -26.86 5.36
N ALA A 70 13.40 -26.40 6.59
CA ALA A 70 13.61 -27.25 7.76
C ALA A 70 12.41 -28.18 8.07
N THR A 71 11.21 -27.88 7.57
CA THR A 71 10.08 -28.84 7.67
C THR A 71 10.22 -30.04 6.73
N ILE A 72 11.09 -29.94 5.73
CA ILE A 72 11.34 -30.98 4.71
C ILE A 72 12.71 -31.62 4.94
N ILE A 73 13.70 -30.82 5.26
CA ILE A 73 15.10 -31.20 5.49
C ILE A 73 15.51 -30.68 6.87
N PRO A 74 15.40 -31.49 7.94
CA PRO A 74 15.62 -31.05 9.33
C PRO A 74 17.01 -30.49 9.61
N GLU A 75 18.02 -30.86 8.84
CA GLU A 75 19.44 -30.43 8.98
C GLU A 75 19.63 -28.99 8.46
N THR A 76 18.62 -28.39 7.86
CA THR A 76 18.69 -27.02 7.35
C THR A 76 18.93 -26.02 8.47
N PHE A 77 19.91 -25.15 8.30
CA PHE A 77 20.12 -24.02 9.21
C PHE A 77 18.96 -23.04 9.10
N VAL A 78 18.23 -22.85 10.19
CA VAL A 78 17.15 -21.85 10.28
C VAL A 78 17.72 -20.50 10.68
N VAL A 79 17.61 -19.52 9.79
CA VAL A 79 18.09 -18.15 10.04
C VAL A 79 17.35 -17.55 11.25
N PRO A 80 18.05 -17.18 12.34
CA PRO A 80 17.42 -16.59 13.52
C PRO A 80 16.86 -15.19 13.27
N GLN A 81 15.98 -14.73 14.14
CA GLN A 81 15.57 -13.34 14.14
C GLN A 81 16.76 -12.45 14.55
N GLY A 82 17.00 -11.37 13.79
CA GLY A 82 18.12 -10.48 14.07
C GLY A 82 19.50 -11.04 13.71
N TYR A 83 19.55 -12.13 12.93
CA TYR A 83 20.79 -12.80 12.54
C TYR A 83 21.82 -11.89 11.85
N TRP A 84 21.34 -10.91 11.09
CA TRP A 84 22.17 -9.95 10.35
C TRP A 84 21.75 -8.52 10.64
N ASN A 85 22.71 -7.61 10.58
CA ASN A 85 22.40 -6.19 10.74
C ASN A 85 21.55 -5.73 9.57
N THR A 86 20.35 -5.26 9.88
CA THR A 86 19.43 -4.75 8.88
C THR A 86 19.36 -3.24 8.95
N ARG A 87 19.29 -2.61 7.78
CA ARG A 87 18.91 -1.21 7.72
C ARG A 87 17.48 -1.08 8.26
N ARG A 88 17.37 -0.63 9.49
CA ARG A 88 16.10 -0.12 10.00
C ARG A 88 15.90 1.23 9.32
N ILE A 89 15.06 1.28 8.32
CA ILE A 89 14.49 2.56 7.90
C ILE A 89 13.81 3.06 9.16
N GLY A 90 14.34 4.15 9.72
CA GLY A 90 13.81 4.72 10.95
C GLY A 90 12.31 4.85 10.83
N SER A 91 11.57 4.41 11.82
CA SER A 91 10.11 4.36 11.80
C SER A 91 9.47 5.74 12.01
N ARG A 92 10.15 6.80 11.58
CA ARG A 92 9.54 8.12 11.55
C ARG A 92 8.74 8.23 10.26
N TYR A 93 7.44 8.20 10.39
CA TYR A 93 6.55 8.38 9.26
C TYR A 93 6.22 9.86 9.10
N TYR A 94 6.32 10.35 7.86
CA TYR A 94 5.79 11.66 7.53
C TYR A 94 4.29 11.69 7.89
N THR A 95 3.87 12.70 8.61
CA THR A 95 2.46 13.01 8.86
C THR A 95 2.13 14.35 8.24
N PHE A 96 1.05 14.42 7.47
CA PHE A 96 0.58 15.68 6.91
C PHE A 96 -0.07 16.54 7.99
N THR A 97 0.15 17.84 7.94
CA THR A 97 -0.70 18.78 8.65
C THR A 97 -2.05 18.95 7.95
N GLN A 98 -3.01 19.55 8.62
CA GLN A 98 -4.32 19.82 8.02
C GLN A 98 -4.20 20.76 6.82
N GLU A 99 -3.35 21.79 6.91
CA GLU A 99 -3.07 22.74 5.83
C GLU A 99 -2.40 22.06 4.64
N GLU A 100 -1.51 21.09 4.88
CA GLU A 100 -0.91 20.29 3.82
C GLU A 100 -1.94 19.45 3.09
N ILE A 101 -2.86 18.81 3.82
CA ILE A 101 -3.96 18.04 3.20
C ILE A 101 -4.84 18.95 2.34
N ILE A 102 -5.20 20.13 2.82
CA ILE A 102 -6.00 21.11 2.07
C ILE A 102 -5.27 21.49 0.79
N ARG A 103 -3.99 21.89 0.85
CA ARG A 103 -3.20 22.25 -0.34
C ARG A 103 -3.11 21.10 -1.35
N ILE A 104 -2.93 19.86 -0.89
CA ILE A 104 -2.89 18.69 -1.77
C ILE A 104 -4.23 18.51 -2.49
N VAL A 105 -5.34 18.64 -1.75
CA VAL A 105 -6.69 18.53 -2.31
C VAL A 105 -6.93 19.63 -3.35
N ASP A 106 -6.59 20.88 -3.05
CA ASP A 106 -6.76 22.02 -3.94
C ASP A 106 -5.95 21.88 -5.24
N VAL A 107 -4.71 21.42 -5.13
CA VAL A 107 -3.85 21.14 -6.30
C VAL A 107 -4.45 20.03 -7.17
N ILE A 108 -4.96 18.95 -6.57
CA ILE A 108 -5.59 17.86 -7.31
C ILE A 108 -6.87 18.31 -7.99
N ASP A 109 -7.71 19.06 -7.29
CA ASP A 109 -8.96 19.58 -7.84
C ASP A 109 -8.71 20.55 -9.01
N SER A 110 -7.74 21.46 -8.87
CA SER A 110 -7.34 22.41 -9.91
C SER A 110 -6.78 21.69 -11.13
N TYR A 111 -5.85 20.75 -10.91
CA TYR A 111 -5.31 19.92 -11.98
C TYR A 111 -6.40 19.18 -12.76
N CYS A 112 -7.35 18.56 -12.06
CA CYS A 112 -8.42 17.82 -12.70
C CYS A 112 -9.40 18.73 -13.45
N ARG A 113 -9.65 19.93 -12.94
CA ARG A 113 -10.50 20.94 -13.58
C ARG A 113 -9.86 21.45 -14.89
N GLU A 114 -8.61 21.81 -14.84
CA GLU A 114 -7.87 22.32 -16.00
C GLU A 114 -7.73 21.26 -17.09
N ASN A 115 -7.39 20.03 -16.73
CA ASN A 115 -7.23 18.95 -17.70
C ASN A 115 -8.56 18.44 -18.27
N SER A 116 -9.67 18.52 -17.53
CA SER A 116 -11.00 18.17 -18.04
C SER A 116 -11.48 19.15 -19.13
N ILE A 117 -11.08 20.41 -19.05
CA ILE A 117 -11.38 21.42 -20.08
C ILE A 117 -10.58 21.17 -21.35
N ILE A 118 -9.31 20.75 -21.22
CA ILE A 118 -8.39 20.51 -22.35
C ILE A 118 -8.70 19.17 -23.03
N GLN A 119 -9.05 18.16 -22.24
CA GLN A 119 -9.34 16.82 -22.74
C GLN A 119 -10.87 16.62 -22.93
N LYS A 120 -11.50 17.36 -23.83
CA LYS A 120 -12.91 17.16 -24.28
C LYS A 120 -13.25 15.71 -24.71
N ARG A 121 -12.36 14.77 -24.47
CA ARG A 121 -12.42 13.39 -24.96
C ARG A 121 -13.16 12.45 -24.01
N TYR A 122 -13.40 12.86 -22.77
CA TYR A 122 -14.03 12.01 -21.78
C TYR A 122 -15.04 12.81 -20.94
N ASP A 123 -16.31 12.50 -21.12
CA ASP A 123 -17.42 13.06 -20.30
C ASP A 123 -17.37 12.58 -18.84
N GLY A 124 -16.35 11.78 -18.47
CA GLY A 124 -16.21 11.18 -17.16
C GLY A 124 -15.50 12.07 -16.15
N ALA A 125 -16.00 12.11 -14.94
CA ALA A 125 -15.35 12.77 -13.83
C ALA A 125 -14.02 12.04 -13.48
N PRO A 126 -12.90 12.75 -13.23
CA PRO A 126 -11.64 12.14 -12.84
C PRO A 126 -11.78 11.51 -11.44
N PRO A 127 -11.16 10.34 -11.18
CA PRO A 127 -11.26 9.65 -9.90
C PRO A 127 -10.41 10.29 -8.78
N TYR A 128 -9.37 11.02 -9.13
CA TYR A 128 -8.36 11.53 -8.19
C TYR A 128 -8.89 12.42 -7.08
N PRO A 129 -9.83 13.36 -7.33
CA PRO A 129 -10.42 14.20 -6.29
C PRO A 129 -11.15 13.40 -5.21
N ILE A 130 -11.74 12.28 -5.58
CA ILE A 130 -12.44 11.41 -4.64
C ILE A 130 -11.45 10.52 -3.90
N ILE A 131 -10.46 9.97 -4.61
CA ILE A 131 -9.42 9.12 -4.02
C ILE A 131 -8.66 9.86 -2.92
N VAL A 132 -8.27 11.12 -3.14
CA VAL A 132 -7.55 11.89 -2.09
C VAL A 132 -8.43 12.11 -0.86
N ARG A 133 -9.71 12.38 -1.04
CA ARG A 133 -10.65 12.57 0.07
C ARG A 133 -10.94 11.26 0.83
N LEU A 134 -11.03 10.14 0.13
CA LEU A 134 -11.12 8.82 0.76
C LEU A 134 -9.86 8.51 1.57
N LEU A 135 -8.67 8.73 0.99
CA LEU A 135 -7.41 8.51 1.69
C LEU A 135 -7.31 9.34 2.98
N ALA A 136 -7.62 10.63 2.89
CA ALA A 136 -7.52 11.56 4.00
C ALA A 136 -8.61 11.35 5.07
N GLY A 137 -9.84 11.07 4.63
CA GLY A 137 -11.00 11.03 5.51
C GLY A 137 -11.33 9.66 6.11
N THR A 138 -10.74 8.57 5.60
CA THR A 138 -11.06 7.21 6.04
C THR A 138 -9.86 6.38 6.42
N GLY A 139 -8.66 6.82 6.09
CA GLY A 139 -7.45 6.05 6.31
C GLY A 139 -7.40 4.68 5.60
N MET A 140 -8.21 4.46 4.56
CA MET A 140 -8.18 3.23 3.76
C MET A 140 -6.81 2.96 3.15
N ARG A 141 -6.49 1.69 2.94
CA ARG A 141 -5.30 1.33 2.14
C ARG A 141 -5.54 1.66 0.67
N VAL A 142 -4.48 2.08 -0.03
CA VAL A 142 -4.55 2.35 -1.48
C VAL A 142 -5.12 1.15 -2.25
N SER A 143 -4.69 -0.06 -1.89
CA SER A 143 -5.20 -1.28 -2.54
C SER A 143 -6.68 -1.53 -2.28
N GLU A 144 -7.20 -1.15 -1.12
CA GLU A 144 -8.62 -1.26 -0.80
C GLU A 144 -9.44 -0.29 -1.68
N ILE A 145 -8.97 0.95 -1.80
CA ILE A 145 -9.62 1.94 -2.67
C ILE A 145 -9.61 1.50 -4.14
N LEU A 146 -8.46 1.02 -4.65
CA LEU A 146 -8.34 0.59 -6.04
C LEU A 146 -9.18 -0.65 -6.38
N ASN A 147 -9.49 -1.47 -5.39
CA ASN A 147 -10.31 -2.67 -5.54
C ASN A 147 -11.78 -2.47 -5.13
N LEU A 148 -12.21 -1.23 -4.86
CA LEU A 148 -13.61 -0.97 -4.57
C LEU A 148 -14.50 -1.32 -5.76
N THR A 149 -15.58 -2.07 -5.46
CA THR A 149 -16.65 -2.41 -6.40
C THR A 149 -17.96 -1.78 -5.94
N THR A 150 -18.97 -1.80 -6.78
CA THR A 150 -20.31 -1.35 -6.41
C THR A 150 -20.89 -2.13 -5.24
N ASP A 151 -20.58 -3.42 -5.15
CA ASP A 151 -21.05 -4.31 -4.08
C ASP A 151 -20.47 -3.97 -2.71
N ASN A 152 -19.35 -3.27 -2.69
CA ASN A 152 -18.72 -2.82 -1.43
C ASN A 152 -19.35 -1.56 -0.85
N MET A 153 -20.29 -0.91 -1.56
CA MET A 153 -20.73 0.41 -1.20
C MET A 153 -22.24 0.51 -0.97
N ASN A 154 -22.60 0.94 0.21
CA ASN A 154 -23.93 1.45 0.50
C ASN A 154 -23.83 2.99 0.65
N LEU A 155 -23.96 3.70 -0.47
CA LEU A 155 -23.82 5.16 -0.49
C LEU A 155 -25.04 5.88 0.07
N GLU A 156 -26.19 5.22 0.22
CA GLU A 156 -27.38 5.79 0.87
C GLU A 156 -27.14 5.87 2.38
N GLU A 157 -26.64 4.81 2.96
CA GLU A 157 -26.26 4.77 4.37
C GLU A 157 -24.89 5.40 4.65
N GLY A 158 -24.13 5.71 3.59
CA GLY A 158 -22.79 6.29 3.72
C GLY A 158 -21.75 5.32 4.30
N VAL A 159 -21.77 4.06 3.84
CA VAL A 159 -20.89 3.02 4.35
C VAL A 159 -20.16 2.29 3.22
N ILE A 160 -18.88 2.02 3.41
CA ILE A 160 -18.10 1.10 2.58
C ILE A 160 -17.80 -0.16 3.39
N SER A 161 -18.07 -1.33 2.82
CA SER A 161 -17.67 -2.62 3.37
C SER A 161 -16.36 -3.08 2.77
N ILE A 162 -15.35 -3.34 3.60
CA ILE A 162 -14.10 -3.95 3.16
C ILE A 162 -14.15 -5.41 3.57
N ASN A 163 -14.26 -6.29 2.58
CA ASN A 163 -14.24 -7.73 2.77
C ASN A 163 -12.83 -8.25 2.50
N ASP A 164 -12.39 -9.20 3.32
CA ASP A 164 -11.10 -9.89 3.17
C ASP A 164 -9.88 -8.94 3.13
N GLY A 165 -9.84 -7.95 4.01
CA GLY A 165 -8.69 -7.07 4.23
C GLY A 165 -7.44 -7.87 4.65
N LYS A 166 -6.29 -7.18 4.76
CA LYS A 166 -5.04 -7.81 5.23
C LYS A 166 -5.26 -8.50 6.58
N GLY A 167 -5.09 -9.81 6.62
CA GLY A 167 -5.36 -10.64 7.81
C GLY A 167 -6.78 -11.17 7.91
N HIS A 168 -7.54 -11.18 6.79
CA HIS A 168 -8.94 -11.67 6.73
C HIS A 168 -9.91 -10.93 7.65
N ILE A 169 -9.61 -9.66 7.95
CA ILE A 169 -10.47 -8.82 8.80
C ILE A 169 -11.37 -7.98 7.89
N SER A 170 -12.67 -8.26 7.95
CA SER A 170 -13.69 -7.42 7.32
C SER A 170 -14.07 -6.26 8.24
N ARG A 171 -14.35 -5.09 7.66
CA ARG A 171 -14.77 -3.92 8.43
C ARG A 171 -15.65 -2.99 7.62
N TYR A 172 -16.46 -2.24 8.32
CA TYR A 172 -17.25 -1.15 7.77
C TYR A 172 -16.52 0.18 7.96
N ILE A 173 -16.59 1.02 6.94
CA ILE A 173 -15.98 2.36 6.93
C ILE A 173 -17.10 3.37 6.73
N PRO A 174 -17.43 4.17 7.75
CA PRO A 174 -18.42 5.24 7.60
C PRO A 174 -17.85 6.37 6.76
N LEU A 175 -18.68 6.94 5.90
CA LEU A 175 -18.38 8.10 5.07
C LEU A 175 -19.10 9.33 5.63
N SER A 176 -18.45 10.48 5.55
CA SER A 176 -19.14 11.74 5.77
C SER A 176 -20.22 11.93 4.70
N MET A 177 -21.28 12.68 5.06
CA MET A 177 -22.38 12.98 4.16
C MET A 177 -21.90 13.64 2.85
N THR A 178 -20.93 14.55 2.97
CA THR A 178 -20.31 15.23 1.82
C THR A 178 -19.58 14.25 0.91
N LEU A 179 -18.81 13.32 1.48
CA LEU A 179 -18.05 12.33 0.70
C LEU A 179 -18.99 11.34 0.02
N SER A 180 -20.03 10.84 0.71
CA SER A 180 -21.07 9.99 0.13
C SER A 180 -21.78 10.67 -1.04
N LYS A 181 -22.14 11.95 -0.90
CA LYS A 181 -22.74 12.74 -1.98
C LYS A 181 -21.79 12.87 -3.18
N THR A 182 -20.52 13.16 -2.93
CA THR A 182 -19.50 13.26 -3.98
C THR A 182 -19.31 11.93 -4.72
N MET A 183 -19.29 10.83 -3.99
CA MET A 183 -19.19 9.50 -4.58
C MET A 183 -20.43 9.15 -5.41
N ARG A 184 -21.63 9.44 -4.94
CA ARG A 184 -22.87 9.28 -5.74
C ARG A 184 -22.83 10.07 -7.04
N THR A 185 -22.37 11.32 -6.98
CA THR A 185 -22.23 12.17 -8.17
C THR A 185 -21.25 11.59 -9.17
N TYR A 186 -20.13 11.08 -8.68
CA TYR A 186 -19.12 10.38 -9.52
C TYR A 186 -19.71 9.13 -10.17
N TYR A 187 -20.36 8.29 -9.39
CA TYR A 187 -21.02 7.08 -9.89
C TYR A 187 -22.03 7.41 -10.99
N GLY A 188 -22.90 8.42 -10.76
CA GLY A 188 -23.87 8.83 -11.75
C GLY A 188 -23.26 9.26 -13.08
N LYS A 189 -22.07 9.90 -13.05
CA LYS A 189 -21.34 10.31 -14.26
C LYS A 189 -20.61 9.17 -14.97
N ARG A 190 -20.28 8.11 -14.24
CA ARG A 190 -19.47 6.98 -14.74
C ARG A 190 -20.23 5.65 -14.67
N LYS A 191 -21.54 5.70 -14.52
CA LYS A 191 -22.36 4.51 -14.24
C LYS A 191 -22.16 3.40 -15.28
N ALA A 192 -22.17 3.75 -16.55
CA ALA A 192 -22.07 2.75 -17.64
C ALA A 192 -20.75 1.96 -17.58
N GLU A 193 -19.64 2.68 -17.35
CA GLU A 193 -18.30 2.05 -17.28
C GLU A 193 -18.11 1.27 -15.98
N ILE A 194 -18.61 1.78 -14.87
CA ILE A 194 -18.52 1.14 -13.57
C ILE A 194 -19.37 -0.14 -13.57
N ASP A 195 -20.60 -0.09 -14.06
CA ASP A 195 -21.47 -1.27 -14.12
C ASP A 195 -20.90 -2.35 -15.08
N LEU A 196 -20.23 -1.92 -16.17
CA LEU A 196 -19.60 -2.83 -17.10
C LEU A 196 -18.39 -3.54 -16.48
N THR A 197 -17.60 -2.85 -15.67
CA THR A 197 -16.35 -3.40 -15.13
C THR A 197 -16.48 -3.96 -13.73
N GLY A 198 -17.51 -3.54 -12.99
CA GLY A 198 -17.71 -3.84 -11.58
C GLY A 198 -16.81 -3.01 -10.64
N TYR A 199 -15.78 -2.33 -11.17
CA TYR A 199 -14.85 -1.53 -10.36
C TYR A 199 -15.26 -0.06 -10.30
N TYR A 200 -15.13 0.53 -9.12
CA TYR A 200 -15.56 1.90 -8.90
C TYR A 200 -14.61 2.95 -9.47
N PHE A 201 -13.31 2.74 -9.37
CA PHE A 201 -12.31 3.68 -9.87
C PHE A 201 -11.60 3.15 -11.11
N LEU A 202 -11.85 3.81 -12.22
CA LEU A 202 -11.31 3.47 -13.52
C LEU A 202 -10.36 4.53 -14.03
N SER A 203 -9.35 4.09 -14.78
CA SER A 203 -8.47 4.98 -15.54
C SER A 203 -9.26 5.62 -16.68
N GLU A 204 -9.21 6.94 -16.80
CA GLU A 204 -9.83 7.67 -17.90
C GLU A 204 -9.29 7.24 -19.28
N ARG A 205 -8.01 6.88 -19.34
CA ARG A 205 -7.34 6.51 -20.58
C ARG A 205 -7.63 5.10 -21.05
N THR A 206 -7.69 4.14 -20.12
CA THR A 206 -7.72 2.70 -20.46
C THR A 206 -9.05 2.03 -20.15
N GLN A 207 -9.94 2.70 -19.43
CA GLN A 207 -11.19 2.15 -18.89
C GLN A 207 -11.00 0.86 -18.06
N LYS A 208 -9.77 0.66 -17.56
CA LYS A 208 -9.40 -0.42 -16.64
C LYS A 208 -9.16 0.13 -15.25
N THR A 209 -9.05 -0.75 -14.26
CA THR A 209 -8.67 -0.35 -12.89
C THR A 209 -7.40 0.50 -12.87
N LEU A 210 -7.34 1.47 -11.99
CA LEU A 210 -6.17 2.32 -11.82
C LEU A 210 -4.96 1.50 -11.37
N SER A 211 -3.82 1.70 -12.04
CA SER A 211 -2.57 1.12 -11.60
C SER A 211 -2.05 1.81 -10.32
N ARG A 212 -1.66 1.01 -9.33
CA ARG A 212 -1.04 1.52 -8.10
C ARG A 212 0.20 2.38 -8.38
N ILE A 213 1.01 1.99 -9.37
CA ILE A 213 2.23 2.73 -9.75
C ILE A 213 1.84 4.07 -10.39
N ALA A 214 0.87 4.07 -11.32
CA ALA A 214 0.40 5.29 -11.93
C ALA A 214 -0.19 6.26 -10.90
N LEU A 215 -0.96 5.75 -9.95
CA LEU A 215 -1.52 6.54 -8.86
C LEU A 215 -0.43 7.11 -7.96
N ALA A 216 0.58 6.31 -7.57
CA ALA A 216 1.70 6.79 -6.76
C ALA A 216 2.49 7.90 -7.48
N ASN A 217 2.76 7.75 -8.76
CA ASN A 217 3.45 8.75 -9.57
C ASN A 217 2.61 10.04 -9.71
N PHE A 218 1.30 9.91 -9.87
CA PHE A 218 0.38 11.05 -9.88
C PHE A 218 0.48 11.85 -8.59
N PHE A 219 0.37 11.18 -7.42
CA PHE A 219 0.44 11.84 -6.12
C PHE A 219 1.81 12.46 -5.85
N GLN A 220 2.92 11.82 -6.26
CA GLN A 220 4.26 12.39 -6.09
C GLN A 220 4.39 13.75 -6.80
N LYS A 221 3.85 13.88 -8.01
CA LYS A 221 3.83 15.16 -8.73
C LYS A 221 2.97 16.20 -8.00
N ARG A 222 1.80 15.80 -7.52
CA ARG A 222 0.89 16.72 -6.80
C ARG A 222 1.43 17.14 -5.44
N PHE A 223 2.17 16.27 -4.74
CA PHE A 223 2.87 16.67 -3.51
C PHE A 223 3.91 17.76 -3.80
N ALA A 224 4.69 17.62 -4.86
CA ALA A 224 5.67 18.63 -5.25
C ALA A 224 4.99 19.99 -5.59
N GLU A 225 3.90 19.96 -6.36
CA GLU A 225 3.12 21.15 -6.74
C GLU A 225 2.44 21.80 -5.51
N ALA A 226 2.01 21.01 -4.54
CA ALA A 226 1.47 21.51 -3.26
C ALA A 226 2.55 22.04 -2.31
N GLY A 227 3.82 22.03 -2.72
CA GLY A 227 4.94 22.48 -1.88
C GLY A 227 5.21 21.57 -0.68
N ILE A 228 4.85 20.29 -0.78
CA ILE A 228 5.10 19.34 0.30
C ILE A 228 6.54 18.85 0.18
N GLN A 229 7.35 19.25 1.13
CA GLN A 229 8.77 18.94 1.17
C GLN A 229 9.05 17.76 2.12
N MET A 230 10.20 17.14 1.89
CA MET A 230 10.73 16.14 2.80
C MET A 230 11.02 16.78 4.19
N LYS A 231 10.57 16.14 5.25
CA LYS A 231 10.83 16.54 6.63
C LYS A 231 11.64 15.44 7.32
N ASN A 232 12.69 15.79 8.03
CA ASN A 232 13.50 14.84 8.80
C ASN A 232 14.02 13.64 7.99
N GLY A 233 14.33 13.84 6.71
CA GLY A 233 14.74 12.76 5.81
C GLY A 233 13.60 11.88 5.25
N GLU A 234 12.35 12.19 5.60
CA GLU A 234 11.19 11.41 5.20
C GLU A 234 10.43 12.06 4.06
N LYS A 235 10.26 11.29 2.99
CA LYS A 235 9.52 11.72 1.80
C LYS A 235 8.05 11.32 1.93
N PRO A 236 7.10 12.25 1.70
CA PRO A 236 5.70 11.90 1.68
C PRO A 236 5.40 10.92 0.55
N VAL A 237 4.61 9.91 0.87
CA VAL A 237 4.10 8.92 -0.08
C VAL A 237 2.59 8.82 0.05
N ILE A 238 1.92 8.21 -0.91
CA ILE A 238 0.45 8.06 -0.86
C ILE A 238 -0.03 7.36 0.43
N HIS A 239 0.78 6.46 1.01
CA HIS A 239 0.45 5.79 2.27
C HIS A 239 0.52 6.70 3.50
N THR A 240 1.17 7.86 3.38
CA THR A 240 1.25 8.90 4.41
C THR A 240 -0.14 9.37 4.86
N PHE A 241 -1.13 9.44 3.97
CA PHE A 241 -2.51 9.78 4.35
C PHE A 241 -3.05 8.84 5.42
N ARG A 242 -2.80 7.54 5.30
CA ARG A 242 -3.26 6.58 6.29
C ARG A 242 -2.53 6.74 7.63
N HIS A 243 -1.22 6.98 7.62
CA HIS A 243 -0.48 7.28 8.86
C HIS A 243 -1.05 8.51 9.53
N THR A 244 -1.24 9.59 8.76
CA THR A 244 -1.83 10.84 9.26
C THR A 244 -3.22 10.62 9.85
N PHE A 245 -4.10 9.90 9.13
CA PHE A 245 -5.44 9.60 9.62
C PHE A 245 -5.41 8.82 10.93
N CYS A 246 -4.59 7.77 11.03
CA CYS A 246 -4.47 6.97 12.24
C CYS A 246 -3.92 7.78 13.42
N THR A 247 -2.90 8.61 13.20
CA THR A 247 -2.33 9.48 14.23
C THR A 247 -3.38 10.48 14.73
N MET A 248 -4.03 11.20 13.80
CA MET A 248 -5.08 12.18 14.16
C MET A 248 -6.29 11.54 14.86
N ALA A 249 -6.65 10.33 14.47
CA ALA A 249 -7.74 9.60 15.13
C ALA A 249 -7.35 9.18 16.55
N LEU A 250 -6.12 8.69 16.74
CA LEU A 250 -5.60 8.33 18.06
C LEU A 250 -5.51 9.56 18.98
N ASP A 251 -4.95 10.67 18.48
CA ASP A 251 -4.86 11.92 19.25
C ASP A 251 -6.24 12.37 19.75
N ARG A 252 -7.26 12.34 18.88
CA ARG A 252 -8.64 12.68 19.27
C ARG A 252 -9.23 11.73 20.32
N LEU A 253 -8.91 10.44 20.25
CA LEU A 253 -9.38 9.47 21.23
C LEU A 253 -8.71 9.71 22.59
N ILE A 254 -7.42 10.00 22.61
CA ILE A 254 -6.67 10.32 23.84
C ILE A 254 -7.19 11.62 24.45
N ASP A 255 -7.38 12.67 23.64
CA ASP A 255 -7.94 13.96 24.09
C ASP A 255 -9.37 13.77 24.63
N GLY A 256 -10.12 12.82 24.11
CA GLY A 256 -11.44 12.39 24.60
C GLY A 256 -11.41 11.53 25.85
N GLY A 257 -10.23 11.28 26.46
CA GLY A 257 -10.05 10.54 27.71
C GLY A 257 -9.85 9.03 27.54
N MET A 258 -9.61 8.52 26.33
CA MET A 258 -9.30 7.10 26.12
C MET A 258 -7.83 6.84 26.48
N HIS A 259 -7.58 5.76 27.24
CA HIS A 259 -6.21 5.33 27.56
C HIS A 259 -5.50 4.84 26.27
N PRO A 260 -4.22 5.21 26.02
CA PRO A 260 -3.50 4.83 24.80
C PRO A 260 -3.44 3.31 24.52
N ASP A 261 -3.40 2.49 25.57
CA ASP A 261 -3.36 1.02 25.46
C ASP A 261 -4.73 0.39 25.14
N ALA A 262 -5.80 1.17 25.15
CA ALA A 262 -7.17 0.73 24.85
C ALA A 262 -7.61 1.08 23.41
N ALA A 263 -6.77 1.73 22.62
CA ALA A 263 -7.00 2.14 21.23
C ALA A 263 -6.22 1.27 20.26
#